data_969e93448d8219900f2453120d1a5d85
#
_entry.id   969e93448d8219900f2453120d1a5d85
#
_cell.length_a   1.000
_cell.length_b   1.000
_cell.length_c   1.000
_cell.angle_alpha   90.00
_cell.angle_beta   90.00
_cell.angle_gamma   90.00
#
_symmetry.space_group_name_H-M   'P 1'
#
loop_
_entity.id
_entity.type
_entity.pdbx_description
1 polymer ?
#
loop_
_entity_poly.entity_id
_entity_poly.type
_entity_poly.pdbx_seq_one_letter_code
_entity_poly.pdbx_strand_id
1 'polypeptide(L)'
;LDDSYSSISTYYWRVDEVDANGKVSEGEVWNFRPRRLAFPGAEGYGRFAIGGRGGSVYHVTSLEDNPENPQPGSLRYGITKVKGPRTIVFDVAGIIDLKDRLVCSDPFITVAGQTAPGKGILLREHPFGFGSEGIFRFIRLRLGKYLDKNGKTITLDGLGAAGCDNTIIDHCSVGWTIDEAFSSRNGKNISFQHNLISEALNQAGHQNYVNAKHGYAATIGGNVGSFHHNLLANNEGRNWSMGGGLDGAGYYAGKLDLFNNVVYNWGNRACDGGAHEVNFVGNYYKMGPATSMKYILNAQLEGTGQGSQAYYMHDNIRQNYVGDMKQNAGAVAGKHGELVSDKEGETYKYTTSHGQVVNWKVFTDKPFFPSYAKVESARAAFKNVLSDVGANQPCINQHDQRMVEETLNGTYKYVGSKTGKKGLIDDNLDAGNDAWK
;
A
#
# COMPACT_ATOMS: atom_id res chain seq x y z
N LEU A 1 15.28 8.41 -27.40
CA LEU A 1 15.59 7.01 -27.66
C LEU A 1 14.49 6.45 -28.54
N ASP A 2 14.86 5.84 -29.65
CA ASP A 2 13.91 5.15 -30.53
C ASP A 2 13.56 3.75 -29.96
N ASP A 3 12.67 3.03 -30.64
CA ASP A 3 12.23 1.71 -30.21
C ASP A 3 13.25 0.59 -30.40
N SER A 4 14.45 0.91 -30.90
CA SER A 4 15.54 -0.08 -31.12
C SER A 4 16.21 -0.50 -29.80
N TYR A 5 16.08 0.31 -28.73
CA TYR A 5 16.68 0.01 -27.43
C TYR A 5 15.75 -0.83 -26.56
N SER A 6 16.26 -1.96 -26.10
CA SER A 6 15.54 -2.84 -25.16
C SER A 6 15.53 -2.26 -23.74
N SER A 7 14.36 -2.20 -23.11
CA SER A 7 14.23 -1.75 -21.72
C SER A 7 14.78 -2.76 -20.67
N ILE A 8 15.14 -3.96 -21.11
CA ILE A 8 15.72 -5.00 -20.24
C ILE A 8 17.22 -5.12 -20.39
N SER A 9 17.82 -4.40 -21.35
CA SER A 9 19.26 -4.41 -21.62
C SER A 9 19.95 -3.18 -21.06
N THR A 10 21.17 -3.35 -20.54
CA THR A 10 22.06 -2.25 -20.20
C THR A 10 22.98 -1.98 -21.39
N TYR A 11 23.04 -0.74 -21.81
CA TYR A 11 23.88 -0.28 -22.91
C TYR A 11 25.06 0.48 -22.32
N TYR A 12 26.23 0.29 -22.92
CA TYR A 12 27.47 0.94 -22.52
C TYR A 12 27.91 1.87 -23.65
N TRP A 13 28.45 3.01 -23.30
CA TRP A 13 28.98 3.97 -24.25
C TRP A 13 30.16 4.72 -23.64
N ARG A 14 31.03 5.23 -24.48
CA ARG A 14 32.10 6.14 -24.10
C ARG A 14 32.35 7.14 -25.23
N VAL A 15 32.98 8.25 -24.90
CA VAL A 15 33.46 9.24 -25.87
C VAL A 15 34.97 9.25 -25.76
N ASP A 16 35.65 8.95 -26.88
CA ASP A 16 37.09 9.03 -26.98
C ASP A 16 37.48 10.31 -27.68
N GLU A 17 38.51 11.02 -27.20
CA GLU A 17 39.05 12.22 -27.80
C GLU A 17 40.20 11.83 -28.73
N VAL A 18 40.22 12.38 -29.96
CA VAL A 18 41.31 12.19 -30.92
C VAL A 18 41.97 13.51 -31.16
N ASP A 19 43.28 13.64 -30.86
CA ASP A 19 44.05 14.86 -31.09
C ASP A 19 44.38 15.06 -32.57
N ALA A 20 44.95 16.21 -32.90
CA ALA A 20 45.34 16.56 -34.30
C ALA A 20 46.41 15.59 -34.90
N ASN A 21 47.07 14.79 -34.09
CA ASN A 21 48.07 13.83 -34.51
C ASN A 21 47.50 12.38 -34.56
N GLY A 22 46.21 12.23 -34.34
CA GLY A 22 45.54 10.93 -34.35
C GLY A 22 45.72 10.10 -33.06
N LYS A 23 46.24 10.67 -31.97
CA LYS A 23 46.36 10.00 -30.68
C LYS A 23 45.00 9.98 -30.02
N VAL A 24 44.55 8.81 -29.62
CA VAL A 24 43.28 8.58 -28.93
C VAL A 24 43.50 8.62 -27.42
N SER A 25 42.70 9.45 -26.76
CA SER A 25 42.53 9.42 -25.30
C SER A 25 41.18 8.78 -25.00
N GLU A 26 41.19 7.61 -24.37
CA GLU A 26 39.99 6.87 -24.04
C GLU A 26 39.23 7.60 -22.92
N GLY A 27 37.92 7.81 -23.13
CA GLY A 27 37.01 8.36 -22.12
C GLY A 27 36.53 7.30 -21.11
N GLU A 28 35.80 7.77 -20.08
CA GLU A 28 35.13 6.88 -19.15
C GLU A 28 34.01 6.09 -19.82
N VAL A 29 33.84 4.84 -19.42
CA VAL A 29 32.72 4.02 -19.85
C VAL A 29 31.53 4.34 -19.02
N TRP A 30 30.50 4.87 -19.66
CA TRP A 30 29.19 5.14 -19.06
C TRP A 30 28.20 4.06 -19.47
N ASN A 31 27.16 3.89 -18.67
CA ASN A 31 26.09 2.98 -19.03
C ASN A 31 24.73 3.64 -18.84
N PHE A 32 23.73 3.15 -19.57
CA PHE A 32 22.34 3.48 -19.38
C PHE A 32 21.46 2.26 -19.68
N ARG A 33 20.30 2.26 -19.08
CA ARG A 33 19.21 1.33 -19.39
C ARG A 33 17.99 2.15 -19.80
N PRO A 34 17.43 1.94 -20.99
CA PRO A 34 16.20 2.58 -21.39
C PRO A 34 15.08 2.24 -20.42
N ARG A 35 14.39 3.25 -19.91
CA ARG A 35 13.28 3.05 -18.96
C ARG A 35 11.98 3.42 -19.65
N ARG A 36 11.01 2.52 -19.63
CA ARG A 36 9.64 2.75 -20.06
C ARG A 36 8.73 2.68 -18.83
N LEU A 37 7.69 3.50 -18.80
CA LEU A 37 6.68 3.38 -17.76
C LEU A 37 6.08 1.97 -17.76
N ALA A 38 5.78 1.45 -16.59
CA ALA A 38 5.14 0.14 -16.41
C ALA A 38 3.82 0.06 -17.20
N PHE A 39 3.06 1.15 -17.19
CA PHE A 39 1.85 1.38 -17.98
C PHE A 39 1.57 2.89 -18.02
N PRO A 40 0.70 3.40 -18.92
CA PRO A 40 0.26 4.79 -18.89
C PRO A 40 -0.38 5.13 -17.53
N GLY A 41 0.12 6.17 -16.85
CA GLY A 41 -0.32 6.54 -15.49
C GLY A 41 0.48 5.88 -14.36
N ALA A 42 1.52 5.10 -14.65
CA ALA A 42 2.44 4.64 -13.63
C ALA A 42 3.28 5.80 -13.08
N GLU A 43 3.23 6.03 -11.77
CA GLU A 43 3.88 7.14 -11.08
C GLU A 43 4.76 6.65 -9.91
N GLY A 44 5.49 7.57 -9.28
CA GLY A 44 6.34 7.28 -8.14
C GLY A 44 7.62 6.52 -8.47
N TYR A 45 8.22 5.91 -7.47
CA TYR A 45 9.54 5.28 -7.61
C TYR A 45 9.50 3.91 -8.28
N GLY A 46 8.38 3.18 -8.22
CA GLY A 46 8.17 1.91 -8.92
C GLY A 46 7.68 2.04 -10.37
N ARG A 47 7.52 3.25 -10.89
CA ARG A 47 6.92 3.52 -12.22
C ARG A 47 7.61 2.87 -13.40
N PHE A 48 8.84 2.40 -13.23
CA PHE A 48 9.64 1.76 -14.27
C PHE A 48 9.74 0.24 -14.12
N ALA A 49 8.92 -0.37 -13.29
CA ALA A 49 8.84 -1.82 -13.20
C ALA A 49 8.60 -2.45 -14.59
N ILE A 50 9.32 -3.50 -14.89
CA ILE A 50 9.30 -4.13 -16.21
C ILE A 50 8.10 -5.08 -16.36
N GLY A 51 7.78 -5.79 -15.29
CA GLY A 51 6.76 -6.83 -15.33
C GLY A 51 7.09 -7.95 -16.32
N GLY A 52 6.07 -8.58 -16.85
CA GLY A 52 6.19 -9.64 -17.86
C GLY A 52 6.51 -9.19 -19.28
N ARG A 53 6.93 -7.93 -19.46
CA ARG A 53 7.18 -7.36 -20.80
C ARG A 53 8.24 -8.15 -21.56
N GLY A 54 7.93 -8.52 -22.80
CA GLY A 54 8.81 -9.32 -23.67
C GLY A 54 8.83 -10.81 -23.35
N GLY A 55 8.04 -11.26 -22.36
CA GLY A 55 7.90 -12.67 -22.00
C GLY A 55 6.62 -13.32 -22.53
N SER A 56 6.26 -14.45 -21.94
CA SER A 56 5.06 -15.20 -22.31
C SER A 56 3.78 -14.61 -21.71
N VAL A 57 2.63 -14.91 -22.33
CA VAL A 57 1.31 -14.67 -21.74
C VAL A 57 0.78 -15.99 -21.19
N TYR A 58 0.39 -15.99 -19.93
CA TYR A 58 -0.20 -17.13 -19.26
C TYR A 58 -1.68 -16.85 -18.95
N HIS A 59 -2.55 -17.74 -19.38
CA HIS A 59 -3.99 -17.64 -19.22
C HIS A 59 -4.47 -18.43 -18.00
N VAL A 60 -5.10 -17.73 -17.06
CA VAL A 60 -5.79 -18.37 -15.93
C VAL A 60 -7.19 -18.75 -16.40
N THR A 61 -7.42 -20.06 -16.52
CA THR A 61 -8.67 -20.67 -17.03
C THR A 61 -9.41 -21.45 -15.96
N SER A 62 -8.87 -21.53 -14.74
CA SER A 62 -9.44 -22.24 -13.60
C SER A 62 -9.37 -21.41 -12.33
N LEU A 63 -10.39 -21.49 -11.48
CA LEU A 63 -10.44 -20.88 -10.16
C LEU A 63 -9.89 -21.79 -9.05
N GLU A 64 -9.48 -23.01 -9.41
CA GLU A 64 -8.95 -23.98 -8.46
C GLU A 64 -7.55 -23.59 -7.97
N ASP A 65 -7.24 -23.90 -6.73
CA ASP A 65 -5.91 -23.74 -6.12
C ASP A 65 -5.47 -25.03 -5.43
N ASN A 66 -4.26 -25.49 -5.76
CA ASN A 66 -3.63 -26.63 -5.13
C ASN A 66 -2.14 -26.33 -4.91
N PRO A 67 -1.68 -26.07 -3.68
CA PRO A 67 -0.29 -25.73 -3.39
C PRO A 67 0.67 -26.91 -3.58
N GLU A 68 0.23 -28.14 -3.32
CA GLU A 68 1.09 -29.33 -3.45
C GLU A 68 1.31 -29.72 -4.91
N ASN A 69 0.25 -29.64 -5.72
CA ASN A 69 0.27 -30.01 -7.12
C ASN A 69 -0.48 -28.99 -7.99
N PRO A 70 0.09 -27.78 -8.22
CA PRO A 70 -0.54 -26.76 -9.04
C PRO A 70 -0.83 -27.27 -10.46
N GLN A 71 -2.08 -27.17 -10.91
CA GLN A 71 -2.48 -27.63 -12.24
C GLN A 71 -2.39 -26.51 -13.28
N PRO A 72 -2.03 -26.82 -14.54
CA PRO A 72 -2.12 -25.87 -15.64
C PRO A 72 -3.49 -25.19 -15.71
N GLY A 73 -3.50 -23.90 -16.00
CA GLY A 73 -4.71 -23.07 -15.99
C GLY A 73 -5.02 -22.43 -14.63
N SER A 74 -4.41 -22.87 -13.52
CA SER A 74 -4.56 -22.20 -12.22
C SER A 74 -3.64 -20.98 -12.07
N LEU A 75 -4.03 -20.02 -11.26
CA LEU A 75 -3.19 -18.84 -10.94
C LEU A 75 -1.85 -19.29 -10.33
N ARG A 76 -1.88 -20.21 -9.38
CA ARG A 76 -0.67 -20.74 -8.71
C ARG A 76 0.30 -21.37 -9.69
N TYR A 77 -0.18 -22.11 -10.68
CA TYR A 77 0.68 -22.68 -11.71
C TYR A 77 1.41 -21.60 -12.51
N GLY A 78 0.68 -20.56 -12.96
CA GLY A 78 1.25 -19.43 -13.69
C GLY A 78 2.32 -18.68 -12.89
N ILE A 79 2.15 -18.57 -11.57
CA ILE A 79 3.10 -17.90 -10.69
C ILE A 79 4.29 -18.79 -10.34
N THR A 80 4.08 -20.08 -10.05
CA THR A 80 5.13 -20.91 -9.44
C THR A 80 5.82 -21.88 -10.42
N LYS A 81 5.14 -22.29 -11.48
CA LYS A 81 5.64 -23.30 -12.41
C LYS A 81 6.10 -22.74 -13.75
N VAL A 82 5.42 -21.74 -14.29
CA VAL A 82 5.87 -21.02 -15.48
C VAL A 82 7.16 -20.24 -15.15
N LYS A 83 8.13 -20.23 -16.03
CA LYS A 83 9.44 -19.59 -15.80
C LYS A 83 9.69 -18.43 -16.77
N GLY A 84 10.59 -17.54 -16.38
CA GLY A 84 10.92 -16.33 -17.12
C GLY A 84 9.90 -15.21 -16.99
N PRO A 85 10.13 -14.07 -17.67
CA PRO A 85 9.18 -12.96 -17.71
C PRO A 85 7.82 -13.41 -18.24
N ARG A 86 6.74 -13.01 -17.58
CA ARG A 86 5.38 -13.42 -17.99
C ARG A 86 4.29 -12.47 -17.55
N THR A 87 3.28 -12.34 -18.38
CA THR A 87 2.05 -11.63 -18.07
C THR A 87 0.93 -12.63 -17.81
N ILE A 88 0.37 -12.58 -16.62
CA ILE A 88 -0.73 -13.44 -16.20
C ILE A 88 -2.03 -12.68 -16.46
N VAL A 89 -2.88 -13.25 -17.30
CA VAL A 89 -4.21 -12.76 -17.67
C VAL A 89 -5.28 -13.76 -17.24
N PHE A 90 -6.53 -13.31 -17.09
CA PHE A 90 -7.62 -14.15 -16.60
C PHE A 90 -8.69 -14.28 -17.68
N ASP A 91 -9.00 -15.51 -18.05
CA ASP A 91 -10.11 -15.87 -18.94
C ASP A 91 -11.37 -16.26 -18.15
N VAL A 92 -11.25 -16.29 -16.81
CA VAL A 92 -12.32 -16.61 -15.87
C VAL A 92 -12.53 -15.50 -14.87
N ALA A 93 -13.73 -15.40 -14.33
CA ALA A 93 -14.07 -14.50 -13.22
C ALA A 93 -14.57 -15.31 -12.03
N GLY A 94 -14.33 -14.81 -10.83
CA GLY A 94 -14.84 -15.46 -9.62
C GLY A 94 -13.87 -15.38 -8.44
N ILE A 95 -14.06 -16.32 -7.53
CA ILE A 95 -13.30 -16.40 -6.28
C ILE A 95 -12.29 -17.54 -6.40
N ILE A 96 -11.04 -17.24 -6.12
CA ILE A 96 -9.97 -18.22 -5.94
C ILE A 96 -9.71 -18.35 -4.44
N ASP A 97 -10.10 -19.46 -3.85
CA ASP A 97 -9.79 -19.81 -2.47
C ASP A 97 -8.36 -20.35 -2.39
N LEU A 98 -7.43 -19.48 -2.07
CA LEU A 98 -6.04 -19.88 -1.88
C LEU A 98 -5.95 -20.87 -0.72
N LYS A 99 -5.30 -22.02 -0.94
CA LYS A 99 -5.14 -23.07 0.08
C LYS A 99 -3.84 -22.95 0.86
N ASP A 100 -2.96 -22.08 0.43
CA ASP A 100 -1.75 -21.66 1.11
C ASP A 100 -1.29 -20.32 0.52
N ARG A 101 -0.39 -19.65 1.23
CA ARG A 101 0.24 -18.41 0.79
C ARG A 101 0.75 -18.54 -0.66
N LEU A 102 0.46 -17.57 -1.50
CA LEU A 102 0.92 -17.51 -2.88
C LEU A 102 1.87 -16.33 -3.07
N VAL A 103 3.12 -16.58 -3.44
CA VAL A 103 4.15 -15.56 -3.60
C VAL A 103 4.78 -15.60 -4.98
N CYS A 104 4.88 -14.44 -5.62
CA CYS A 104 5.65 -14.23 -6.85
C CYS A 104 7.15 -14.17 -6.52
N SER A 105 7.80 -15.32 -6.36
CA SER A 105 9.22 -15.39 -6.00
C SER A 105 10.14 -15.04 -7.17
N ASP A 106 9.71 -15.29 -8.40
CA ASP A 106 10.45 -14.90 -9.61
C ASP A 106 10.21 -13.41 -9.90
N PRO A 107 11.21 -12.67 -10.39
CA PRO A 107 11.01 -11.31 -10.88
C PRO A 107 10.33 -11.30 -12.27
N PHE A 108 9.96 -10.11 -12.73
CA PHE A 108 9.41 -9.86 -14.07
C PHE A 108 8.03 -10.52 -14.30
N ILE A 109 7.15 -10.39 -13.32
CA ILE A 109 5.75 -10.86 -13.45
C ILE A 109 4.82 -9.65 -13.53
N THR A 110 3.92 -9.69 -14.51
CA THR A 110 2.73 -8.84 -14.53
C THR A 110 1.50 -9.70 -14.19
N VAL A 111 0.69 -9.27 -13.21
CA VAL A 111 -0.62 -9.85 -12.95
C VAL A 111 -1.69 -8.81 -13.28
N ALA A 112 -2.48 -9.09 -14.31
CA ALA A 112 -3.41 -8.16 -14.93
C ALA A 112 -4.87 -8.54 -14.58
N GLY A 113 -5.32 -8.20 -13.37
CA GLY A 113 -6.66 -8.54 -12.88
C GLY A 113 -7.80 -7.93 -13.71
N GLN A 114 -7.56 -6.80 -14.39
CA GLN A 114 -8.53 -6.14 -15.27
C GLN A 114 -8.90 -6.97 -16.51
N THR A 115 -8.13 -8.00 -16.84
CA THR A 115 -8.45 -8.88 -17.99
C THR A 115 -9.53 -9.89 -17.65
N ALA A 116 -9.83 -10.13 -16.39
CA ALA A 116 -10.87 -11.05 -15.99
C ALA A 116 -12.24 -10.59 -16.49
N PRO A 117 -13.08 -11.50 -17.00
CA PRO A 117 -14.44 -11.13 -17.44
C PRO A 117 -15.35 -10.79 -16.25
N GLY A 118 -16.56 -10.31 -16.52
CA GLY A 118 -17.64 -10.15 -15.57
C GLY A 118 -17.29 -9.28 -14.35
N LYS A 119 -17.31 -9.87 -13.17
CA LYS A 119 -17.03 -9.15 -11.90
C LYS A 119 -15.54 -9.14 -11.50
N GLY A 120 -14.65 -9.70 -12.33
CA GLY A 120 -13.22 -9.75 -12.02
C GLY A 120 -12.82 -10.92 -11.11
N ILE A 121 -11.62 -10.82 -10.52
CA ILE A 121 -11.04 -11.85 -9.65
C ILE A 121 -10.99 -11.38 -8.20
N LEU A 122 -11.35 -12.26 -7.29
CA LEU A 122 -11.18 -12.13 -5.85
C LEU A 122 -10.36 -13.30 -5.30
N LEU A 123 -9.26 -13.01 -4.64
CA LEU A 123 -8.48 -13.97 -3.85
C LEU A 123 -8.96 -13.94 -2.40
N ARG A 124 -9.00 -15.09 -1.73
CA ARG A 124 -9.34 -15.15 -0.31
C ARG A 124 -8.58 -16.25 0.44
N GLU A 125 -8.75 -16.30 1.74
CA GLU A 125 -8.22 -17.26 2.71
C GLU A 125 -6.73 -17.07 3.02
N HIS A 126 -5.85 -16.90 2.06
CA HIS A 126 -4.41 -16.79 2.29
C HIS A 126 -3.78 -15.57 1.61
N PRO A 127 -2.61 -15.13 2.08
CA PRO A 127 -1.89 -13.97 1.55
C PRO A 127 -1.44 -14.12 0.10
N PHE A 128 -1.31 -12.95 -0.55
CA PHE A 128 -0.70 -12.85 -1.88
C PHE A 128 0.52 -11.93 -1.83
N GLY A 129 1.70 -12.48 -2.15
CA GLY A 129 2.98 -11.76 -2.16
C GLY A 129 3.41 -11.36 -3.56
N PHE A 130 3.88 -10.13 -3.68
CA PHE A 130 4.41 -9.56 -4.91
C PHE A 130 5.89 -9.90 -5.10
N GLY A 131 6.41 -9.72 -6.32
CA GLY A 131 7.81 -9.94 -6.67
C GLY A 131 8.48 -8.67 -7.18
N SER A 132 9.82 -8.68 -7.21
CA SER A 132 10.63 -7.59 -7.78
C SER A 132 10.40 -7.43 -9.28
N GLU A 133 10.63 -6.23 -9.80
CA GLU A 133 10.35 -5.88 -11.20
C GLU A 133 8.90 -6.20 -11.60
N GLY A 134 7.99 -6.15 -10.62
CA GLY A 134 6.62 -6.63 -10.73
C GLY A 134 5.61 -5.54 -11.05
N ILE A 135 4.56 -5.89 -11.80
CA ILE A 135 3.40 -5.04 -12.09
C ILE A 135 2.15 -5.79 -11.68
N PHE A 136 1.41 -5.26 -10.70
CA PHE A 136 0.23 -5.91 -10.15
C PHE A 136 -0.95 -4.94 -10.17
N ARG A 137 -2.00 -5.30 -10.89
CA ARG A 137 -3.13 -4.41 -11.12
C ARG A 137 -4.48 -5.10 -10.99
N PHE A 138 -5.43 -4.38 -10.40
CA PHE A 138 -6.86 -4.75 -10.31
C PHE A 138 -7.13 -6.12 -9.66
N ILE A 139 -6.34 -6.44 -8.63
CA ILE A 139 -6.52 -7.67 -7.84
C ILE A 139 -7.29 -7.33 -6.56
N ARG A 140 -8.27 -8.15 -6.21
CA ARG A 140 -8.96 -8.08 -4.92
C ARG A 140 -8.46 -9.19 -4.02
N LEU A 141 -8.21 -8.87 -2.75
CA LEU A 141 -7.94 -9.83 -1.70
C LEU A 141 -8.86 -9.55 -0.50
N ARG A 142 -9.61 -10.55 -0.09
CA ARG A 142 -10.42 -10.53 1.14
C ARG A 142 -10.06 -11.78 1.94
N LEU A 143 -9.13 -11.63 2.89
CA LEU A 143 -8.64 -12.80 3.62
C LEU A 143 -9.80 -13.51 4.35
N GLY A 144 -10.52 -12.77 5.17
CA GLY A 144 -11.53 -13.34 6.05
C GLY A 144 -10.90 -13.97 7.30
N LYS A 145 -11.76 -14.41 8.20
CA LYS A 145 -11.35 -15.11 9.41
C LYS A 145 -11.48 -16.62 9.20
N TYR A 146 -10.35 -17.28 9.17
CA TYR A 146 -10.28 -18.73 9.05
C TYR A 146 -9.57 -19.34 10.26
N LEU A 147 -9.89 -20.58 10.57
CA LEU A 147 -9.25 -21.34 11.63
C LEU A 147 -8.32 -22.39 11.00
N ASP A 148 -7.18 -22.59 11.63
CA ASP A 148 -6.30 -23.71 11.31
C ASP A 148 -6.93 -25.06 11.77
N LYS A 149 -6.25 -26.16 11.45
CA LYS A 149 -6.69 -27.51 11.86
C LYS A 149 -6.79 -27.72 13.39
N ASN A 150 -6.22 -26.82 14.18
CA ASN A 150 -6.25 -26.84 15.65
C ASN A 150 -7.30 -25.86 16.22
N GLY A 151 -8.12 -25.23 15.36
CA GLY A 151 -9.14 -24.26 15.76
C GLY A 151 -8.58 -22.87 16.13
N LYS A 152 -7.32 -22.57 15.82
CA LYS A 152 -6.73 -21.24 16.02
C LYS A 152 -6.96 -20.36 14.82
N THR A 153 -7.22 -19.08 15.06
CA THR A 153 -7.33 -18.10 13.99
C THR A 153 -6.02 -17.99 13.20
N ILE A 154 -6.11 -18.08 11.89
CA ILE A 154 -4.98 -17.84 10.99
C ILE A 154 -4.72 -16.34 10.95
N THR A 155 -3.55 -15.94 11.44
CA THR A 155 -3.13 -14.55 11.53
C THR A 155 -2.04 -14.30 10.51
N LEU A 156 -2.39 -13.62 9.44
CA LEU A 156 -1.50 -13.36 8.31
C LEU A 156 -1.76 -11.96 7.75
N ASP A 157 -0.69 -11.33 7.26
CA ASP A 157 -0.78 -10.13 6.42
C ASP A 157 -1.55 -10.44 5.13
N GLY A 158 -2.10 -9.43 4.49
CA GLY A 158 -2.84 -9.60 3.23
C GLY A 158 -1.93 -9.59 2.00
N LEU A 159 -1.71 -8.40 1.46
CA LEU A 159 -0.81 -8.19 0.32
C LEU A 159 0.60 -7.88 0.80
N GLY A 160 1.62 -8.43 0.15
CA GLY A 160 3.00 -8.26 0.58
C GLY A 160 3.97 -7.91 -0.54
N ALA A 161 4.76 -6.83 -0.31
CA ALA A 161 5.87 -6.41 -1.17
C ALA A 161 7.19 -6.30 -0.36
N ALA A 162 7.30 -7.03 0.74
CA ALA A 162 8.48 -6.98 1.60
C ALA A 162 9.73 -7.45 0.84
N GLY A 163 10.79 -6.63 0.89
CA GLY A 163 12.05 -6.90 0.20
C GLY A 163 12.01 -6.79 -1.34
N CYS A 164 10.88 -6.45 -1.95
CA CYS A 164 10.79 -6.23 -3.39
C CYS A 164 11.59 -5.00 -3.84
N ASP A 165 12.09 -5.04 -5.06
CA ASP A 165 12.73 -3.90 -5.72
C ASP A 165 12.04 -3.62 -7.05
N ASN A 166 11.81 -2.33 -7.33
CA ASN A 166 11.18 -1.84 -8.55
C ASN A 166 9.84 -2.51 -8.86
N THR A 167 8.86 -2.30 -7.99
CA THR A 167 7.53 -2.93 -8.06
C THR A 167 6.44 -1.88 -7.98
N ILE A 168 5.40 -2.03 -8.80
CA ILE A 168 4.22 -1.18 -8.77
C ILE A 168 2.95 -1.99 -8.54
N ILE A 169 2.18 -1.56 -7.55
CA ILE A 169 0.88 -2.10 -7.17
C ILE A 169 -0.16 -1.00 -7.41
N ASP A 170 -1.10 -1.26 -8.29
CA ASP A 170 -2.01 -0.26 -8.81
C ASP A 170 -3.45 -0.77 -8.84
N HIS A 171 -4.39 0.02 -8.36
CA HIS A 171 -5.81 -0.32 -8.35
C HIS A 171 -6.12 -1.71 -7.77
N CYS A 172 -5.46 -2.09 -6.68
CA CYS A 172 -5.79 -3.29 -5.94
C CYS A 172 -6.68 -2.97 -4.74
N SER A 173 -7.49 -3.94 -4.31
CA SER A 173 -8.32 -3.80 -3.11
C SER A 173 -7.98 -4.91 -2.12
N VAL A 174 -7.76 -4.55 -0.86
CA VAL A 174 -7.47 -5.50 0.21
C VAL A 174 -8.27 -5.19 1.47
N GLY A 175 -8.73 -6.24 2.15
CA GLY A 175 -9.45 -6.09 3.40
C GLY A 175 -9.69 -7.42 4.12
N TRP A 176 -10.35 -7.33 5.29
CA TRP A 176 -10.70 -8.44 6.18
C TRP A 176 -9.49 -9.27 6.61
N THR A 177 -8.34 -8.60 6.77
CA THR A 177 -7.12 -9.20 7.29
C THR A 177 -7.12 -9.18 8.81
N ILE A 178 -6.36 -10.05 9.44
CA ILE A 178 -6.27 -10.14 10.92
C ILE A 178 -4.94 -9.57 11.44
N ASP A 179 -4.04 -9.28 10.55
CA ASP A 179 -2.85 -8.44 10.74
C ASP A 179 -2.84 -7.37 9.64
N GLU A 180 -1.70 -6.85 9.23
CA GLU A 180 -1.65 -5.80 8.23
C GLU A 180 -2.28 -6.23 6.89
N ALA A 181 -3.13 -5.36 6.35
CA ALA A 181 -3.66 -5.60 5.01
C ALA A 181 -2.55 -5.49 3.94
N PHE A 182 -1.55 -4.64 4.16
CA PHE A 182 -0.40 -4.50 3.27
C PHE A 182 0.92 -4.33 4.03
N SER A 183 1.99 -4.94 3.52
CA SER A 183 3.34 -4.79 4.08
C SER A 183 4.39 -4.63 2.96
N SER A 184 5.30 -3.63 3.10
CA SER A 184 6.42 -3.41 2.17
C SER A 184 7.76 -3.17 2.87
N ARG A 185 7.94 -3.74 4.05
CA ARG A 185 9.19 -3.62 4.81
C ARG A 185 10.41 -4.00 3.96
N ASN A 186 11.49 -3.23 4.06
CA ASN A 186 12.74 -3.43 3.31
C ASN A 186 12.59 -3.40 1.78
N GLY A 187 11.47 -2.92 1.24
CA GLY A 187 11.29 -2.72 -0.19
C GLY A 187 12.19 -1.59 -0.72
N LYS A 188 12.38 -1.54 -2.04
CA LYS A 188 13.09 -0.47 -2.74
C LYS A 188 12.31 -0.10 -3.99
N ASN A 189 12.31 1.17 -4.34
CA ASN A 189 11.63 1.65 -5.55
C ASN A 189 10.20 1.09 -5.69
N ILE A 190 9.41 1.21 -4.63
CA ILE A 190 8.02 0.72 -4.60
C ILE A 190 7.07 1.86 -4.97
N SER A 191 6.07 1.56 -5.79
CA SER A 191 4.86 2.40 -5.94
C SER A 191 3.62 1.61 -5.54
N PHE A 192 2.84 2.18 -4.64
CA PHE A 192 1.53 1.69 -4.22
C PHE A 192 0.52 2.80 -4.44
N GLN A 193 -0.19 2.74 -5.58
CA GLN A 193 -1.05 3.82 -6.05
C GLN A 193 -2.48 3.37 -6.34
N HIS A 194 -3.46 4.25 -6.09
CA HIS A 194 -4.89 4.02 -6.36
C HIS A 194 -5.47 2.75 -5.73
N ASN A 195 -4.89 2.27 -4.63
CA ASN A 195 -5.35 1.06 -3.96
C ASN A 195 -6.35 1.38 -2.84
N LEU A 196 -7.21 0.41 -2.55
CA LEU A 196 -8.15 0.46 -1.43
C LEU A 196 -7.70 -0.53 -0.34
N ILE A 197 -7.48 -0.02 0.87
CA ILE A 197 -7.30 -0.83 2.09
C ILE A 197 -8.49 -0.57 3.01
N SER A 198 -9.25 -1.62 3.35
CA SER A 198 -10.47 -1.39 4.12
C SER A 198 -10.85 -2.55 5.03
N GLU A 199 -11.48 -2.18 6.16
CA GLU A 199 -12.08 -3.13 7.09
C GLU A 199 -11.14 -4.27 7.49
N ALA A 200 -9.88 -3.97 7.84
CA ALA A 200 -9.06 -4.92 8.57
C ALA A 200 -9.78 -5.32 9.87
N LEU A 201 -9.89 -6.63 10.12
CA LEU A 201 -10.73 -7.19 11.20
C LEU A 201 -10.15 -6.83 12.57
N ASN A 202 -10.91 -6.13 13.38
CA ASN A 202 -10.38 -5.43 14.54
C ASN A 202 -10.10 -6.38 15.73
N GLN A 203 -11.14 -6.90 16.38
CA GLN A 203 -10.97 -7.86 17.48
C GLN A 203 -11.27 -9.29 17.01
N ALA A 204 -10.49 -9.76 16.04
CA ALA A 204 -10.74 -10.99 15.31
C ALA A 204 -10.13 -12.25 15.97
N GLY A 205 -9.41 -12.10 17.08
CA GLY A 205 -8.74 -13.21 17.76
C GLY A 205 -7.35 -13.49 17.22
N HIS A 206 -6.58 -12.44 16.94
CA HIS A 206 -5.17 -12.55 16.57
C HIS A 206 -4.39 -13.43 17.57
N GLN A 207 -3.65 -14.41 17.08
CA GLN A 207 -3.03 -15.44 17.92
C GLN A 207 -2.09 -14.90 19.04
N ASN A 208 -1.43 -13.76 18.81
CA ASN A 208 -0.56 -13.10 19.79
C ASN A 208 -1.28 -12.00 20.56
N TYR A 209 -2.46 -11.55 20.11
CA TYR A 209 -3.21 -10.41 20.65
C TYR A 209 -4.70 -10.74 20.74
N VAL A 210 -5.04 -11.88 21.35
CA VAL A 210 -6.37 -12.53 21.30
C VAL A 210 -7.54 -11.59 21.60
N ASN A 211 -7.39 -10.72 22.59
CA ASN A 211 -8.43 -9.78 23.02
C ASN A 211 -8.11 -8.31 22.64
N ALA A 212 -7.04 -8.08 21.90
CA ALA A 212 -6.64 -6.74 21.49
C ALA A 212 -7.27 -6.36 20.17
N LYS A 213 -7.46 -5.06 19.97
CA LYS A 213 -7.83 -4.48 18.69
C LYS A 213 -6.60 -4.49 17.78
N HIS A 214 -6.70 -5.17 16.64
CA HIS A 214 -5.57 -5.38 15.72
C HIS A 214 -5.97 -5.24 14.25
N GLY A 215 -7.02 -4.49 13.93
CA GLY A 215 -7.47 -4.19 12.58
C GLY A 215 -6.55 -3.15 11.91
N TYR A 216 -5.37 -3.55 11.44
CA TYR A 216 -4.34 -2.66 10.94
C TYR A 216 -4.27 -2.60 9.42
N ALA A 217 -4.15 -1.37 8.89
CA ALA A 217 -4.11 -1.16 7.44
C ALA A 217 -2.76 -1.58 6.84
N ALA A 218 -1.66 -0.96 7.23
CA ALA A 218 -0.40 -1.25 6.56
C ALA A 218 0.83 -0.95 7.42
N THR A 219 1.87 -1.77 7.27
CA THR A 219 3.23 -1.44 7.69
C THR A 219 4.10 -1.28 6.46
N ILE A 220 4.57 -0.07 6.23
CA ILE A 220 5.28 0.32 5.02
C ILE A 220 6.73 0.66 5.29
N GLY A 221 7.58 0.28 4.36
CA GLY A 221 8.98 0.65 4.27
C GLY A 221 9.35 0.88 2.82
N GLY A 222 10.52 1.41 2.59
CA GLY A 222 11.04 1.60 1.25
C GLY A 222 12.25 2.50 1.23
N ASN A 223 13.02 2.35 0.14
CA ASN A 223 14.12 3.24 -0.18
C ASN A 223 14.22 3.43 -1.71
N VAL A 224 13.34 4.19 -2.35
CA VAL A 224 12.21 4.99 -1.85
C VAL A 224 10.90 4.21 -2.01
N GLY A 225 9.94 4.37 -1.08
CA GLY A 225 8.58 3.90 -1.25
C GLY A 225 7.61 5.05 -1.49
N SER A 226 6.86 5.01 -2.60
CA SER A 226 5.80 5.96 -2.94
C SER A 226 4.43 5.35 -2.65
N PHE A 227 3.64 6.01 -1.82
CA PHE A 227 2.29 5.58 -1.42
C PHE A 227 1.34 6.74 -1.65
N HIS A 228 0.54 6.69 -2.73
CA HIS A 228 -0.25 7.83 -3.13
C HIS A 228 -1.59 7.48 -3.78
N HIS A 229 -2.52 8.40 -3.69
CA HIS A 229 -3.87 8.28 -4.24
C HIS A 229 -4.60 7.01 -3.75
N ASN A 230 -4.28 6.54 -2.55
CA ASN A 230 -4.93 5.39 -1.94
C ASN A 230 -6.07 5.81 -1.01
N LEU A 231 -7.06 4.95 -0.84
CA LEU A 231 -8.09 5.06 0.19
C LEU A 231 -7.83 4.01 1.28
N LEU A 232 -7.70 4.48 2.53
CA LEU A 232 -7.65 3.63 3.72
C LEU A 232 -8.91 3.91 4.54
N ALA A 233 -9.84 2.97 4.61
CA ALA A 233 -11.15 3.19 5.21
C ALA A 233 -11.49 2.12 6.26
N ASN A 234 -12.03 2.58 7.40
CA ASN A 234 -12.56 1.69 8.44
C ASN A 234 -11.52 0.72 9.03
N ASN A 235 -10.29 1.19 9.30
CA ASN A 235 -9.25 0.42 9.97
C ASN A 235 -8.96 0.99 11.36
N GLU A 236 -8.70 0.15 12.35
CA GLU A 236 -8.39 0.59 13.73
C GLU A 236 -7.11 1.42 13.81
N GLY A 237 -6.08 1.06 13.01
CA GLY A 237 -4.80 1.75 13.05
C GLY A 237 -3.88 1.45 11.89
N ARG A 238 -2.63 1.96 12.00
CA ARG A 238 -1.59 1.85 10.96
C ARG A 238 -2.06 2.35 9.59
N ASN A 239 -2.68 3.52 9.56
CA ASN A 239 -3.15 4.20 8.34
C ASN A 239 -2.20 5.34 7.88
N TRP A 240 -0.96 5.20 7.77
CA TRP A 240 0.05 4.13 7.61
C TRP A 240 0.84 3.88 8.91
N SER A 241 1.62 2.77 9.00
CA SER A 241 2.70 2.59 9.95
C SER A 241 4.04 2.57 9.21
N MET A 242 4.90 3.55 9.49
CA MET A 242 6.18 3.71 8.83
C MET A 242 7.24 2.87 9.52
N GLY A 243 7.82 1.90 8.81
CA GLY A 243 8.85 0.99 9.28
C GLY A 243 10.18 1.24 8.57
N GLY A 244 10.89 2.33 8.89
CA GLY A 244 12.19 2.63 8.33
C GLY A 244 13.27 1.66 8.80
N GLY A 245 13.32 1.40 10.11
CA GLY A 245 14.34 0.56 10.72
C GLY A 245 15.74 1.16 10.68
N LEU A 246 16.74 0.30 10.80
CA LEU A 246 18.15 0.65 10.67
C LEU A 246 18.76 -0.09 9.48
N ASP A 247 19.74 0.53 8.83
CA ASP A 247 20.58 -0.14 7.84
C ASP A 247 21.63 -1.05 8.50
N GLY A 248 22.42 -1.77 7.70
CA GLY A 248 23.46 -2.67 8.20
C GLY A 248 24.61 -1.98 8.96
N ALA A 249 24.72 -0.64 8.89
CA ALA A 249 25.69 0.17 9.63
C ALA A 249 25.09 0.85 10.87
N GLY A 250 23.80 0.64 11.14
CA GLY A 250 23.11 1.19 12.30
C GLY A 250 22.57 2.61 12.12
N TYR A 251 22.48 3.11 10.89
CA TYR A 251 21.83 4.38 10.60
C TYR A 251 20.34 4.21 10.36
N TYR A 252 19.53 5.21 10.75
CA TYR A 252 18.12 5.24 10.40
C TYR A 252 17.93 5.14 8.89
N ALA A 253 17.06 4.25 8.48
CA ALA A 253 16.80 3.91 7.08
C ALA A 253 15.36 4.28 6.68
N GLY A 254 15.06 4.07 5.39
CA GLY A 254 13.76 4.32 4.80
C GLY A 254 13.58 5.75 4.32
N LYS A 255 13.10 5.84 3.08
CA LYS A 255 12.65 7.09 2.45
C LYS A 255 11.24 6.87 1.95
N LEU A 256 10.28 7.62 2.47
CA LEU A 256 8.86 7.41 2.24
C LEU A 256 8.21 8.66 1.67
N ASP A 257 7.49 8.48 0.58
CA ASP A 257 6.74 9.52 -0.12
C ASP A 257 5.24 9.21 0.03
N LEU A 258 4.60 9.88 0.99
CA LEU A 258 3.21 9.68 1.37
C LEU A 258 2.39 10.89 0.95
N PHE A 259 1.77 10.83 -0.21
CA PHE A 259 1.05 12.01 -0.72
C PHE A 259 -0.32 11.65 -1.32
N ASN A 260 -1.24 12.58 -1.22
CA ASN A 260 -2.58 12.50 -1.80
C ASN A 260 -3.38 11.24 -1.44
N ASN A 261 -3.15 10.68 -0.25
CA ASN A 261 -3.97 9.58 0.26
C ASN A 261 -5.21 10.12 0.98
N VAL A 262 -6.26 9.34 0.96
CA VAL A 262 -7.49 9.58 1.74
C VAL A 262 -7.58 8.54 2.84
N VAL A 263 -7.78 9.00 4.08
CA VAL A 263 -7.99 8.11 5.23
C VAL A 263 -9.33 8.45 5.87
N TYR A 264 -10.17 7.43 6.06
CA TYR A 264 -11.49 7.60 6.64
C TYR A 264 -11.72 6.68 7.84
N ASN A 265 -12.35 7.24 8.89
CA ASN A 265 -12.88 6.52 10.04
C ASN A 265 -11.84 5.57 10.70
N TRP A 266 -10.62 6.08 10.93
CA TRP A 266 -9.62 5.34 11.71
C TRP A 266 -9.99 5.24 13.18
N GLY A 267 -9.53 4.22 13.87
CA GLY A 267 -9.76 4.06 15.30
C GLY A 267 -8.84 4.93 16.16
N ASN A 268 -7.90 4.30 16.85
CA ASN A 268 -7.00 4.96 17.80
C ASN A 268 -5.62 5.32 17.24
N ARG A 269 -5.30 4.90 16.01
CA ARG A 269 -4.04 5.23 15.33
C ARG A 269 -4.32 5.66 13.89
N ALA A 270 -3.78 6.84 13.51
CA ALA A 270 -3.78 7.29 12.13
C ALA A 270 -2.45 6.87 11.45
N CYS A 271 -1.64 7.81 10.97
CA CYS A 271 -0.29 7.51 10.51
C CYS A 271 0.68 7.57 11.68
N ASP A 272 1.56 6.60 11.82
CA ASP A 272 2.59 6.55 12.85
C ASP A 272 3.87 5.84 12.40
N GLY A 273 4.85 5.73 13.31
CA GLY A 273 6.13 5.09 13.03
C GLY A 273 7.23 6.09 12.64
N GLY A 274 8.35 5.56 12.17
CA GLY A 274 9.54 6.36 11.85
C GLY A 274 10.31 5.84 10.64
N ALA A 275 10.90 6.77 9.90
CA ALA A 275 11.85 6.53 8.83
C ALA A 275 12.87 7.65 8.75
N HIS A 276 13.97 7.45 8.02
CA HIS A 276 15.01 8.48 7.90
C HIS A 276 14.47 9.76 7.29
N GLU A 277 13.76 9.67 6.15
CA GLU A 277 13.20 10.84 5.45
C GLU A 277 11.77 10.54 4.99
N VAL A 278 10.82 11.40 5.35
CA VAL A 278 9.41 11.24 5.00
C VAL A 278 8.85 12.53 4.40
N ASN A 279 8.33 12.46 3.18
CA ASN A 279 7.41 13.46 2.64
C ASN A 279 5.97 13.04 2.98
N PHE A 280 5.19 13.94 3.58
CA PHE A 280 3.80 13.71 3.95
C PHE A 280 2.96 14.89 3.46
N VAL A 281 2.41 14.79 2.24
CA VAL A 281 1.92 15.95 1.48
C VAL A 281 0.53 15.72 0.90
N GLY A 282 -0.34 16.70 1.05
CA GLY A 282 -1.64 16.72 0.38
C GLY A 282 -2.57 15.55 0.74
N ASN A 283 -2.42 14.96 1.93
CA ASN A 283 -3.26 13.86 2.40
C ASN A 283 -4.56 14.38 3.03
N TYR A 284 -5.65 13.67 2.85
CA TYR A 284 -6.96 14.01 3.41
C TYR A 284 -7.42 12.98 4.43
N TYR A 285 -7.50 13.38 5.68
CA TYR A 285 -7.93 12.56 6.82
C TYR A 285 -9.32 12.96 7.26
N LYS A 286 -10.31 12.15 6.93
CA LYS A 286 -11.72 12.39 7.31
C LYS A 286 -12.08 11.54 8.53
N MET A 287 -12.30 12.21 9.67
CA MET A 287 -12.76 11.57 10.89
C MET A 287 -14.13 10.96 10.66
N GLY A 288 -14.36 9.77 11.18
CA GLY A 288 -15.63 9.07 11.14
C GLY A 288 -16.11 8.70 12.54
N PRO A 289 -17.21 7.93 12.65
CA PRO A 289 -17.86 7.62 13.93
C PRO A 289 -17.01 6.76 14.88
N ALA A 290 -15.98 6.06 14.40
CA ALA A 290 -15.07 5.29 15.25
C ALA A 290 -13.79 6.04 15.61
N THR A 291 -13.52 7.18 14.97
CA THR A 291 -12.26 7.91 15.11
C THR A 291 -12.09 8.47 16.53
N SER A 292 -11.00 8.09 17.18
CA SER A 292 -10.67 8.56 18.54
C SER A 292 -9.34 9.34 18.61
N MET A 293 -8.48 9.25 17.61
CA MET A 293 -7.19 9.95 17.56
C MET A 293 -7.30 11.25 16.73
N LYS A 294 -6.86 12.37 17.30
CA LYS A 294 -6.90 13.67 16.61
C LYS A 294 -5.72 13.96 15.69
N TYR A 295 -4.56 13.37 15.97
CA TYR A 295 -3.38 13.56 15.14
C TYR A 295 -3.45 12.67 13.91
N ILE A 296 -3.16 13.24 12.74
CA ILE A 296 -3.07 12.48 11.49
C ILE A 296 -1.69 11.85 11.30
N LEU A 297 -0.66 12.42 11.94
CA LEU A 297 0.69 11.85 12.00
C LEU A 297 1.21 11.88 13.44
N ASN A 298 1.70 10.74 13.93
CA ASN A 298 2.56 10.64 15.09
C ASN A 298 3.92 10.10 14.64
N ALA A 299 4.88 10.99 14.46
CA ALA A 299 6.27 10.62 14.15
C ALA A 299 6.90 9.95 15.38
N GLN A 300 7.17 8.65 15.29
CA GLN A 300 7.79 7.90 16.37
C GLN A 300 9.30 7.81 16.12
N LEU A 301 10.06 8.46 16.98
CA LEU A 301 11.52 8.48 16.93
C LEU A 301 12.06 7.35 17.81
N GLU A 302 12.51 6.28 17.20
CA GLU A 302 12.82 4.99 17.85
C GLU A 302 14.29 4.84 18.26
N GLY A 303 14.85 5.77 18.70
CA GLY A 303 15.98 6.14 19.49
C GLY A 303 17.22 5.27 19.69
N THR A 304 17.65 4.37 18.84
CA THR A 304 18.97 3.70 18.98
C THR A 304 19.87 3.82 17.77
N GLY A 305 19.39 4.38 16.66
CA GLY A 305 20.13 4.54 15.42
C GLY A 305 20.97 5.83 15.37
N GLN A 306 21.88 5.87 14.42
CA GLN A 306 22.65 7.05 14.06
C GLN A 306 21.93 7.85 12.96
N GLY A 307 22.25 9.15 12.87
CA GLY A 307 21.62 10.06 11.90
C GLY A 307 20.31 10.65 12.44
N SER A 308 19.35 10.88 11.56
CA SER A 308 18.10 11.57 11.87
C SER A 308 16.88 10.83 11.34
N GLN A 309 15.72 11.11 11.94
CA GLN A 309 14.40 10.77 11.42
C GLN A 309 13.64 12.09 11.25
N ALA A 310 13.31 12.45 10.01
CA ALA A 310 12.76 13.75 9.73
C ALA A 310 11.60 13.70 8.73
N TYR A 311 10.70 14.69 8.85
CA TYR A 311 9.41 14.70 8.16
C TYR A 311 9.18 16.07 7.51
N TYR A 312 8.74 16.06 6.26
CA TYR A 312 8.20 17.23 5.59
C TYR A 312 6.68 17.11 5.54
N MET A 313 5.99 18.06 6.15
CA MET A 313 4.52 18.12 6.23
C MET A 313 4.02 19.31 5.44
N HIS A 314 3.10 19.10 4.48
CA HIS A 314 2.53 20.18 3.70
C HIS A 314 1.15 19.87 3.15
N ASP A 315 0.24 20.85 3.17
CA ASP A 315 -1.12 20.82 2.60
C ASP A 315 -1.96 19.57 3.02
N ASN A 316 -1.82 19.11 4.27
CA ASN A 316 -2.64 18.02 4.78
C ASN A 316 -3.92 18.55 5.43
N ILE A 317 -5.03 17.87 5.24
CA ILE A 317 -6.33 18.22 5.82
C ILE A 317 -6.80 17.16 6.80
N ARG A 318 -7.25 17.59 7.99
CA ARG A 318 -8.10 16.80 8.87
C ARG A 318 -9.50 17.37 8.86
N GLN A 319 -10.47 16.59 8.40
CA GLN A 319 -11.88 16.91 8.51
C GLN A 319 -12.46 16.27 9.78
N ASN A 320 -13.01 17.09 10.67
CA ASN A 320 -13.66 16.61 11.89
C ASN A 320 -14.97 15.91 11.58
N TYR A 321 -15.34 14.91 12.41
CA TYR A 321 -16.62 14.23 12.31
C TYR A 321 -17.75 15.15 12.81
N VAL A 322 -18.83 15.24 12.05
CA VAL A 322 -19.96 16.16 12.27
C VAL A 322 -21.21 15.42 12.77
N GLY A 323 -21.16 14.12 12.99
CA GLY A 323 -22.29 13.31 13.44
C GLY A 323 -22.64 13.48 14.93
N ASP A 324 -23.44 12.57 15.47
CA ASP A 324 -23.84 12.59 16.89
C ASP A 324 -22.62 12.48 17.80
N MET A 325 -22.25 13.60 18.40
CA MET A 325 -21.09 13.72 19.28
C MET A 325 -21.20 12.86 20.55
N LYS A 326 -22.41 12.54 21.00
CA LYS A 326 -22.62 11.64 22.16
C LYS A 326 -22.29 10.19 21.80
N GLN A 327 -22.50 9.79 20.55
CA GLN A 327 -22.14 8.47 20.04
C GLN A 327 -20.66 8.36 19.67
N ASN A 328 -19.95 9.47 19.60
CA ASN A 328 -18.54 9.59 19.29
C ASN A 328 -17.70 9.96 20.52
N ALA A 329 -18.08 9.45 21.69
CA ALA A 329 -17.26 9.61 22.90
C ALA A 329 -15.84 9.11 22.61
N GLY A 330 -14.86 10.01 22.61
CA GLY A 330 -13.48 9.74 22.19
C GLY A 330 -13.11 10.34 20.82
N ALA A 331 -14.07 10.68 19.98
CA ALA A 331 -13.78 11.57 18.86
C ALA A 331 -13.42 12.95 19.42
N VAL A 332 -12.45 13.62 18.82
CA VAL A 332 -12.09 14.95 19.29
C VAL A 332 -13.29 15.87 19.06
N ALA A 333 -13.91 16.29 20.14
CA ALA A 333 -14.84 17.40 20.14
C ALA A 333 -14.06 18.63 19.67
N GLY A 334 -14.31 19.07 18.47
CA GLY A 334 -13.62 20.19 17.85
C GLY A 334 -14.57 20.98 17.00
N LYS A 335 -14.10 22.08 16.51
CA LYS A 335 -14.83 22.89 15.54
C LYS A 335 -15.24 21.99 14.37
N HIS A 336 -16.53 22.07 14.00
CA HIS A 336 -17.02 21.43 12.79
C HIS A 336 -16.22 21.95 11.58
N GLY A 337 -15.91 21.06 10.63
CA GLY A 337 -15.25 21.44 9.39
C GLY A 337 -13.82 20.89 9.25
N GLU A 338 -13.13 21.42 8.29
CA GLU A 338 -11.78 21.04 7.95
C GLU A 338 -10.75 21.85 8.73
N LEU A 339 -9.71 21.20 9.19
CA LEU A 339 -8.52 21.83 9.72
C LEU A 339 -7.38 21.60 8.72
N VAL A 340 -6.94 22.66 8.08
CA VAL A 340 -5.72 22.68 7.27
C VAL A 340 -4.61 23.20 8.15
N SER A 341 -3.70 22.34 8.54
CA SER A 341 -2.60 22.70 9.41
C SER A 341 -1.39 21.81 9.18
N ASP A 342 -0.27 22.47 8.89
CA ASP A 342 1.05 21.85 8.88
C ASP A 342 1.81 22.21 10.18
N LYS A 343 1.07 22.61 11.22
CA LYS A 343 1.62 23.04 12.49
C LYS A 343 1.61 21.91 13.51
N GLU A 344 2.75 21.68 14.13
CA GLU A 344 2.90 20.72 15.21
C GLU A 344 1.93 21.01 16.37
N GLY A 345 1.36 19.94 16.94
CA GLY A 345 0.41 20.01 18.03
C GLY A 345 -1.05 20.17 17.59
N GLU A 346 -1.33 20.49 16.34
CA GLU A 346 -2.68 20.57 15.78
C GLU A 346 -3.06 19.31 15.00
N THR A 347 -2.27 18.94 13.99
CA THR A 347 -2.50 17.78 13.14
C THR A 347 -1.40 16.73 13.26
N TYR A 348 -0.24 17.06 13.73
CA TYR A 348 0.87 16.13 13.93
C TYR A 348 1.66 16.40 15.21
N LYS A 349 2.39 15.40 15.66
CA LYS A 349 3.31 15.43 16.77
C LYS A 349 4.44 14.44 16.56
N TYR A 350 5.48 14.49 17.40
CA TYR A 350 6.44 13.41 17.52
C TYR A 350 6.50 12.86 18.94
N THR A 351 6.95 11.62 19.06
CA THR A 351 7.25 10.96 20.34
C THR A 351 8.61 10.30 20.25
N THR A 352 9.33 10.30 21.37
CA THR A 352 10.63 9.62 21.50
C THR A 352 10.49 8.38 22.37
N SER A 353 11.31 7.36 22.12
CA SER A 353 11.42 6.17 22.94
C SER A 353 12.88 5.93 23.36
N HIS A 354 13.10 5.02 24.30
CA HIS A 354 14.43 4.59 24.74
C HIS A 354 15.36 5.73 25.24
N GLY A 355 14.80 6.80 25.80
CA GLY A 355 15.59 7.92 26.30
C GLY A 355 16.31 8.74 25.23
N GLN A 356 15.86 8.67 24.00
CA GLN A 356 16.43 9.40 22.87
C GLN A 356 16.45 10.91 23.10
N VAL A 357 17.60 11.52 22.86
CA VAL A 357 17.74 12.97 22.79
C VAL A 357 17.70 13.40 21.33
N VAL A 358 16.74 14.25 20.99
CA VAL A 358 16.59 14.80 19.63
C VAL A 358 17.49 16.02 19.51
N ASN A 359 18.51 15.95 18.66
CA ASN A 359 19.45 17.02 18.36
C ASN A 359 19.40 17.47 16.88
N TRP A 360 18.33 17.13 16.18
CA TRP A 360 18.06 17.52 14.80
C TRP A 360 16.65 18.10 14.66
N LYS A 361 16.37 18.80 13.55
CA LYS A 361 15.04 19.30 13.21
C LYS A 361 14.16 18.15 12.73
N VAL A 362 13.15 17.76 13.51
CA VAL A 362 12.25 16.65 13.20
C VAL A 362 11.34 17.00 12.03
N PHE A 363 10.77 18.21 11.99
CA PHE A 363 9.90 18.67 10.91
C PHE A 363 10.61 19.74 10.08
N THR A 364 10.75 19.50 8.77
CA THR A 364 11.50 20.34 7.84
C THR A 364 10.57 21.20 6.98
N ASP A 365 11.13 22.26 6.37
CA ASP A 365 10.37 23.22 5.56
C ASP A 365 10.41 22.92 4.06
N LYS A 366 11.13 21.85 3.67
CA LYS A 366 11.29 21.47 2.25
C LYS A 366 11.20 19.95 2.10
N PRO A 367 10.68 19.47 0.97
CA PRO A 367 10.68 18.03 0.69
C PRO A 367 12.12 17.50 0.53
N PHE A 368 12.31 16.23 0.89
CA PHE A 368 13.62 15.58 0.83
C PHE A 368 14.00 15.16 -0.58
N PHE A 369 12.99 14.76 -1.38
CA PHE A 369 13.19 14.23 -2.72
C PHE A 369 11.93 14.46 -3.58
N PRO A 370 12.05 14.40 -4.92
CA PRO A 370 10.90 14.56 -5.81
C PRO A 370 9.98 13.35 -5.78
N SER A 371 8.67 13.55 -5.89
CA SER A 371 7.66 12.46 -5.87
C SER A 371 7.57 11.68 -7.18
N TYR A 372 8.04 12.23 -8.29
CA TYR A 372 7.86 11.66 -9.65
C TYR A 372 6.41 11.32 -10.00
N ALA A 373 5.52 12.16 -9.52
CA ALA A 373 4.09 12.11 -9.75
C ALA A 373 3.52 13.53 -9.67
N LYS A 374 2.28 13.69 -10.13
CA LYS A 374 1.55 14.94 -9.93
C LYS A 374 1.02 14.99 -8.51
N VAL A 375 1.63 15.81 -7.65
CA VAL A 375 1.11 16.09 -6.31
C VAL A 375 -0.01 17.13 -6.42
N GLU A 376 -1.18 16.80 -5.90
CA GLU A 376 -2.38 17.64 -5.91
C GLU A 376 -2.63 18.25 -4.53
N SER A 377 -3.53 19.25 -4.45
CA SER A 377 -4.02 19.68 -3.16
C SER A 377 -4.83 18.57 -2.46
N ALA A 378 -4.82 18.53 -1.13
CA ALA A 378 -5.57 17.52 -0.39
C ALA A 378 -7.08 17.49 -0.77
N ARG A 379 -7.67 18.65 -1.08
CA ARG A 379 -9.07 18.73 -1.53
C ARG A 379 -9.31 18.12 -2.91
N ALA A 380 -8.37 18.30 -3.84
CA ALA A 380 -8.43 17.66 -5.15
C ALA A 380 -8.22 16.15 -5.02
N ALA A 381 -7.22 15.74 -4.24
CA ALA A 381 -6.94 14.33 -3.95
C ALA A 381 -8.16 13.61 -3.36
N PHE A 382 -8.89 14.22 -2.41
CA PHE A 382 -10.11 13.63 -1.86
C PHE A 382 -11.12 13.25 -2.95
N LYS A 383 -11.33 14.13 -3.93
CA LYS A 383 -12.28 13.87 -5.02
C LYS A 383 -11.74 12.83 -6.00
N ASN A 384 -10.46 12.97 -6.39
CA ASN A 384 -9.85 12.11 -7.40
C ASN A 384 -9.71 10.67 -6.89
N VAL A 385 -9.26 10.48 -5.65
CA VAL A 385 -9.17 9.16 -5.01
C VAL A 385 -10.55 8.49 -4.96
N LEU A 386 -11.58 9.17 -4.50
CA LEU A 386 -12.91 8.56 -4.41
C LEU A 386 -13.54 8.25 -5.77
N SER A 387 -13.08 8.90 -6.84
CA SER A 387 -13.56 8.61 -8.21
C SER A 387 -12.82 7.48 -8.91
N ASP A 388 -11.58 7.13 -8.46
CA ASP A 388 -10.71 6.20 -9.16
C ASP A 388 -9.79 5.44 -8.21
N VAL A 389 -10.36 4.59 -7.36
CA VAL A 389 -9.61 3.81 -6.37
C VAL A 389 -10.08 2.36 -6.32
N GLY A 390 -9.16 1.48 -5.91
CA GLY A 390 -9.41 0.06 -5.75
C GLY A 390 -9.51 -0.71 -7.07
N ALA A 391 -9.84 -1.97 -6.99
CA ALA A 391 -9.98 -2.83 -8.17
C ALA A 391 -11.31 -2.53 -8.89
N ASN A 392 -11.40 -1.36 -9.51
CA ASN A 392 -12.60 -0.87 -10.18
C ASN A 392 -12.77 -1.40 -11.63
N GLN A 393 -11.83 -2.21 -12.11
CA GLN A 393 -11.91 -2.89 -13.40
C GLN A 393 -11.83 -4.42 -13.21
N PRO A 394 -12.60 -5.19 -14.03
CA PRO A 394 -13.53 -4.74 -15.09
C PRO A 394 -14.77 -4.02 -14.55
N CYS A 395 -15.10 -4.16 -13.27
CA CYS A 395 -16.14 -3.37 -12.59
C CYS A 395 -15.84 -3.25 -11.10
N ILE A 396 -16.28 -2.18 -10.48
CA ILE A 396 -16.24 -2.04 -9.02
C ILE A 396 -17.21 -3.02 -8.37
N ASN A 397 -16.79 -3.68 -7.28
CA ASN A 397 -17.69 -4.54 -6.52
C ASN A 397 -18.45 -3.76 -5.43
N GLN A 398 -19.48 -4.37 -4.85
CA GLN A 398 -20.35 -3.72 -3.86
C GLN A 398 -19.58 -3.29 -2.60
N HIS A 399 -18.58 -4.05 -2.18
CA HIS A 399 -17.76 -3.70 -1.01
C HIS A 399 -16.96 -2.42 -1.27
N ASP A 400 -16.24 -2.36 -2.38
CA ASP A 400 -15.38 -1.23 -2.71
C ASP A 400 -16.24 0.03 -2.95
N GLN A 401 -17.38 -0.12 -3.64
CA GLN A 401 -18.35 0.96 -3.82
C GLN A 401 -18.85 1.48 -2.47
N ARG A 402 -19.20 0.60 -1.53
CA ARG A 402 -19.64 0.97 -0.18
C ARG A 402 -18.56 1.75 0.56
N MET A 403 -17.28 1.34 0.48
CA MET A 403 -16.18 2.05 1.11
C MET A 403 -16.04 3.49 0.59
N VAL A 404 -16.19 3.68 -0.72
CA VAL A 404 -16.19 5.00 -1.35
C VAL A 404 -17.40 5.83 -0.86
N GLU A 405 -18.59 5.27 -0.87
CA GLU A 405 -19.83 5.93 -0.44
C GLU A 405 -19.81 6.31 1.05
N GLU A 406 -19.36 5.41 1.92
CA GLU A 406 -19.22 5.68 3.36
C GLU A 406 -18.19 6.79 3.61
N THR A 407 -17.07 6.76 2.89
CA THR A 407 -16.06 7.83 2.97
C THR A 407 -16.59 9.17 2.49
N LEU A 408 -17.28 9.18 1.35
CA LEU A 408 -17.87 10.40 0.79
C LEU A 408 -18.89 11.04 1.75
N ASN A 409 -19.77 10.22 2.31
CA ASN A 409 -20.91 10.69 3.12
C ASN A 409 -20.58 10.81 4.62
N GLY A 410 -19.47 10.27 5.10
CA GLY A 410 -19.13 10.22 6.52
C GLY A 410 -20.01 9.24 7.32
N THR A 411 -20.44 8.15 6.69
CA THR A 411 -21.39 7.16 7.23
C THR A 411 -20.71 5.82 7.48
N TYR A 412 -21.48 4.87 7.97
CA TYR A 412 -21.08 3.47 8.16
C TYR A 412 -22.29 2.56 7.96
N LYS A 413 -22.05 1.34 7.49
CA LYS A 413 -23.13 0.33 7.38
C LYS A 413 -23.03 -0.72 8.49
N TYR A 414 -21.84 -1.17 8.83
CA TYR A 414 -21.62 -2.26 9.75
C TYR A 414 -21.01 -1.81 11.08
N VAL A 415 -21.16 -2.64 12.10
CA VAL A 415 -20.65 -2.40 13.45
C VAL A 415 -19.93 -3.66 13.91
N GLY A 416 -18.77 -3.49 14.53
CA GLY A 416 -18.00 -4.60 15.08
C GLY A 416 -18.78 -5.33 16.18
N SER A 417 -18.98 -6.64 16.03
CA SER A 417 -19.78 -7.48 16.92
C SER A 417 -19.27 -7.55 18.35
N LYS A 418 -17.95 -7.40 18.53
CA LYS A 418 -17.29 -7.45 19.84
C LYS A 418 -16.97 -6.07 20.39
N THR A 419 -16.51 -5.15 19.52
CA THR A 419 -16.04 -3.83 19.94
C THR A 419 -17.14 -2.77 19.97
N GLY A 420 -18.27 -3.00 19.28
CA GLY A 420 -19.34 -2.01 19.10
C GLY A 420 -18.89 -0.80 18.27
N LYS A 421 -17.72 -0.87 17.59
CA LYS A 421 -17.17 0.22 16.79
C LYS A 421 -17.93 0.35 15.47
N LYS A 422 -18.35 1.58 15.17
CA LYS A 422 -19.13 1.91 13.96
C LYS A 422 -18.20 2.01 12.75
N GLY A 423 -18.40 1.13 11.77
CA GLY A 423 -17.57 1.00 10.58
C GLY A 423 -16.38 0.06 10.74
N LEU A 424 -15.87 -0.17 11.95
CA LEU A 424 -14.77 -1.10 12.21
C LEU A 424 -15.34 -2.47 12.60
N ILE A 425 -15.24 -3.45 11.71
CA ILE A 425 -15.77 -4.79 11.95
C ILE A 425 -14.75 -5.69 12.67
N ASP A 426 -15.23 -6.66 13.44
CA ASP A 426 -14.41 -7.61 14.22
C ASP A 426 -14.33 -8.98 13.55
N ASP A 427 -15.27 -9.26 12.66
CA ASP A 427 -15.39 -10.50 11.93
C ASP A 427 -15.96 -10.21 10.54
N ASN A 428 -15.58 -10.98 9.53
CA ASN A 428 -16.19 -10.84 8.20
C ASN A 428 -17.70 -11.15 8.20
N LEU A 429 -18.19 -11.89 9.19
CA LEU A 429 -19.62 -12.12 9.39
C LEU A 429 -20.38 -10.86 9.81
N ASP A 430 -19.72 -9.87 10.40
CA ASP A 430 -20.33 -8.56 10.70
C ASP A 430 -20.81 -7.85 9.43
N ALA A 431 -20.16 -8.11 8.29
CA ALA A 431 -20.58 -7.61 6.99
C ALA A 431 -21.76 -8.41 6.36
N GLY A 432 -22.27 -9.40 7.07
CA GLY A 432 -23.45 -10.16 6.67
C GLY A 432 -23.28 -10.91 5.33
N ASN A 433 -24.40 -11.09 4.61
CA ASN A 433 -24.40 -11.78 3.32
C ASN A 433 -23.69 -11.02 2.19
N ASP A 434 -23.27 -9.77 2.44
CA ASP A 434 -22.53 -8.94 1.46
C ASP A 434 -21.02 -9.22 1.48
N ALA A 435 -20.59 -10.08 2.39
CA ALA A 435 -19.17 -10.34 2.68
C ALA A 435 -18.35 -10.72 1.43
N TRP A 436 -18.94 -11.39 0.45
CA TRP A 436 -18.21 -11.90 -0.72
C TRP A 436 -18.79 -11.46 -2.07
N LYS A 437 -19.67 -10.46 -2.08
CA LYS A 437 -20.34 -9.99 -3.31
C LYS A 437 -19.60 -8.86 -4.00
#